data_1931b37424170911fe13103ea37c47d5
#
_entry.id   1931b37424170911fe13103ea37c47d5
#
_cell.length_a   1.000
_cell.length_b   1.000
_cell.length_c   1.000
_cell.angle_alpha   90.00
_cell.angle_beta   90.00
_cell.angle_gamma   90.00
#
_symmetry.space_group_name_H-M   'P 1'
#
loop_
_entity.id
_entity.type
_entity.pdbx_description
1 polymer ?
#
loop_
_entity_poly.entity_id
_entity_poly.type
_entity_poly.pdbx_seq_one_letter_code
_entity_poly.pdbx_strand_id
1 'polypeptide(L)'
;LNSVDDYEKTIEMIMNHINGMFFVDPYTGKFTVKLLRNDYSSDLESLLLLDESNSEVLSFQRPNYSEIINEVTLNYRPLGSSKDENVTVQNIAAIQNQGSVVSQSVNFPAIPNSVLAAKVANRELRQRSTPLAKLKIKVNRDAWNSTIGDVVRLNWNAFGIELLVFRIIAIDYGNLEDGAINIEAIED
;
A
#
# COMPACT_ATOMS: atom_id res chain seq x y z
N LEU A 1 21.52 1.77 -17.82
CA LEU A 1 21.30 0.70 -16.83
C LEU A 1 22.51 -0.23 -16.83
N ASN A 2 23.40 -0.08 -15.85
CA ASN A 2 24.69 -0.79 -15.85
C ASN A 2 24.89 -1.73 -14.64
N SER A 3 23.91 -1.80 -13.73
CA SER A 3 23.98 -2.68 -12.54
C SER A 3 22.61 -3.28 -12.22
N VAL A 4 22.59 -4.35 -11.42
CA VAL A 4 21.37 -5.00 -10.93
C VAL A 4 20.53 -3.99 -10.13
N ASP A 5 21.16 -3.16 -9.31
CA ASP A 5 20.51 -2.10 -8.53
C ASP A 5 19.77 -1.08 -9.40
N ASP A 6 20.26 -0.82 -10.62
CA ASP A 6 19.61 0.09 -11.56
C ASP A 6 18.33 -0.53 -12.15
N TYR A 7 18.29 -1.85 -12.33
CA TYR A 7 17.08 -2.54 -12.80
C TYR A 7 16.01 -2.60 -11.72
N GLU A 8 16.36 -2.91 -10.48
CA GLU A 8 15.43 -2.94 -9.35
C GLU A 8 14.80 -1.57 -9.12
N LYS A 9 15.59 -0.51 -9.06
CA LYS A 9 15.10 0.87 -8.93
C LYS A 9 14.20 1.28 -10.10
N THR A 10 14.51 0.82 -11.31
CA THR A 10 13.69 1.12 -12.49
C THR A 10 12.33 0.41 -12.39
N ILE A 11 12.31 -0.85 -11.98
CA ILE A 11 11.08 -1.61 -11.76
C ILE A 11 10.24 -0.93 -10.67
N GLU A 12 10.84 -0.60 -9.53
CA GLU A 12 10.18 0.11 -8.45
C GLU A 12 9.58 1.45 -8.92
N MET A 13 10.34 2.23 -9.67
CA MET A 13 9.85 3.49 -10.25
C MET A 13 8.62 3.24 -11.14
N ILE A 14 8.65 2.23 -12.02
CA ILE A 14 7.52 1.90 -12.88
C ILE A 14 6.32 1.46 -12.05
N MET A 15 6.52 0.59 -11.06
CA MET A 15 5.45 0.12 -10.17
C MET A 15 4.78 1.27 -9.42
N ASN A 16 5.55 2.22 -8.92
CA ASN A 16 5.04 3.43 -8.27
C ASN A 16 4.18 4.28 -9.23
N HIS A 17 4.58 4.42 -10.50
CA HIS A 17 3.80 5.16 -11.49
C HIS A 17 2.44 4.54 -11.78
N ILE A 18 2.37 3.21 -11.89
CA ILE A 18 1.13 2.47 -12.19
C ILE A 18 0.34 2.07 -10.94
N ASN A 19 0.85 2.37 -9.73
CA ASN A 19 0.31 1.93 -8.45
C ASN A 19 0.18 0.39 -8.41
N GLY A 20 1.27 -0.30 -8.67
CA GLY A 20 1.35 -1.75 -8.76
C GLY A 20 2.36 -2.36 -7.80
N MET A 21 2.23 -3.64 -7.58
CA MET A 21 3.17 -4.48 -6.86
C MET A 21 3.80 -5.49 -7.81
N PHE A 22 5.10 -5.71 -7.65
CA PHE A 22 5.88 -6.67 -8.42
C PHE A 22 6.45 -7.72 -7.46
N PHE A 23 6.18 -8.99 -7.71
CA PHE A 23 6.64 -10.09 -6.87
C PHE A 23 6.79 -11.38 -7.68
N VAL A 24 7.44 -12.36 -7.07
CA VAL A 24 7.49 -13.73 -7.62
C VAL A 24 6.34 -14.52 -7.01
N ASP A 25 5.46 -15.02 -7.87
CA ASP A 25 4.38 -15.90 -7.45
C ASP A 25 4.97 -17.23 -6.92
N PRO A 26 4.73 -17.59 -5.66
CA PRO A 26 5.32 -18.77 -5.04
C PRO A 26 4.84 -20.08 -5.66
N TYR A 27 3.69 -20.09 -6.31
CA TYR A 27 3.13 -21.30 -6.91
C TYR A 27 3.65 -21.59 -8.31
N THR A 28 3.84 -20.54 -9.09
CA THR A 28 4.26 -20.66 -10.49
C THR A 28 5.74 -20.37 -10.69
N GLY A 29 6.39 -19.74 -9.70
CA GLY A 29 7.78 -19.23 -9.80
C GLY A 29 7.95 -18.10 -10.81
N LYS A 30 6.83 -17.50 -11.27
CA LYS A 30 6.86 -16.44 -12.29
C LYS A 30 6.78 -15.06 -11.68
N PHE A 31 7.41 -14.11 -12.34
CA PHE A 31 7.22 -12.70 -12.03
C PHE A 31 5.79 -12.26 -12.33
N THR A 32 5.15 -11.65 -11.36
CA THR A 32 3.75 -11.23 -11.42
C THR A 32 3.64 -9.76 -11.05
N VAL A 33 2.76 -9.05 -11.76
CA VAL A 33 2.39 -7.67 -11.45
C VAL A 33 0.93 -7.62 -11.07
N LYS A 34 0.64 -7.08 -9.90
CA LYS A 34 -0.73 -6.76 -9.46
C LYS A 34 -0.90 -5.25 -9.38
N LEU A 35 -1.98 -4.73 -9.94
CA LEU A 35 -2.37 -3.33 -9.77
C LEU A 35 -3.19 -3.18 -8.50
N LEU A 36 -2.88 -2.17 -7.69
CA LEU A 36 -3.63 -1.85 -6.48
C LEU A 36 -4.91 -1.12 -6.89
N ARG A 37 -6.01 -1.84 -6.89
CA ARG A 37 -7.35 -1.33 -7.26
C ARG A 37 -8.39 -1.85 -6.28
N ASN A 38 -9.48 -1.11 -6.14
CA ASN A 38 -10.64 -1.51 -5.35
C ASN A 38 -11.59 -2.38 -6.20
N ASP A 39 -11.11 -3.52 -6.70
CA ASP A 39 -11.84 -4.45 -7.55
C ASP A 39 -12.56 -5.57 -6.76
N TYR A 40 -12.32 -5.65 -5.44
CA TYR A 40 -12.94 -6.60 -4.52
C TYR A 40 -14.25 -6.08 -3.87
N SER A 41 -14.60 -4.81 -4.04
CA SER A 41 -15.70 -4.16 -3.32
C SER A 41 -17.08 -4.74 -3.57
N SER A 42 -17.25 -5.52 -4.65
CA SER A 42 -18.53 -6.15 -5.02
C SER A 42 -18.77 -7.49 -4.32
N ASP A 43 -17.75 -8.12 -3.75
CA ASP A 43 -17.85 -9.45 -3.12
C ASP A 43 -16.88 -9.58 -1.93
N LEU A 44 -17.22 -8.89 -0.86
CA LEU A 44 -16.44 -8.94 0.38
C LEU A 44 -16.52 -10.31 1.06
N GLU A 45 -17.60 -11.07 0.83
CA GLU A 45 -17.80 -12.37 1.50
C GLU A 45 -16.87 -13.44 0.95
N SER A 46 -16.40 -13.30 -0.28
CA SER A 46 -15.43 -14.25 -0.89
C SER A 46 -14.00 -14.07 -0.36
N LEU A 47 -13.70 -12.95 0.30
CA LEU A 47 -12.37 -12.68 0.84
C LEU A 47 -12.07 -13.59 2.05
N LEU A 48 -10.81 -14.00 2.18
CA LEU A 48 -10.35 -14.74 3.35
C LEU A 48 -10.65 -13.96 4.63
N LEU A 49 -11.40 -14.59 5.53
CA LEU A 49 -11.69 -14.03 6.84
C LEU A 49 -10.59 -14.44 7.83
N LEU A 50 -10.00 -13.45 8.47
CA LEU A 50 -9.06 -13.62 9.58
C LEU A 50 -9.79 -13.29 10.89
N ASP A 51 -9.78 -14.21 11.83
CA ASP A 51 -10.42 -14.08 13.13
C ASP A 51 -9.62 -14.80 14.23
N GLU A 52 -10.13 -14.75 15.46
CA GLU A 52 -9.49 -15.36 16.64
C GLU A 52 -9.39 -16.89 16.56
N SER A 53 -10.12 -17.56 15.63
CA SER A 53 -10.09 -19.01 15.48
C SER A 53 -8.97 -19.51 14.56
N ASN A 54 -8.56 -18.69 13.59
CA ASN A 54 -7.57 -19.08 12.58
C ASN A 54 -6.30 -18.24 12.59
N SER A 55 -6.23 -17.22 13.44
CA SER A 55 -5.09 -16.29 13.44
C SER A 55 -4.78 -15.70 14.81
N GLU A 56 -3.57 -15.13 14.93
CA GLU A 56 -3.06 -14.45 16.12
C GLU A 56 -2.50 -13.09 15.71
N VAL A 57 -3.06 -12.00 16.25
CA VAL A 57 -2.57 -10.64 15.98
C VAL A 57 -1.27 -10.41 16.73
N LEU A 58 -0.17 -10.22 15.99
CA LEU A 58 1.15 -9.91 16.55
C LEU A 58 1.31 -8.41 16.81
N SER A 59 0.77 -7.58 15.91
CA SER A 59 0.81 -6.12 16.02
C SER A 59 -0.32 -5.49 15.22
N PHE A 60 -1.01 -4.53 15.84
CA PHE A 60 -2.00 -3.67 15.19
C PHE A 60 -1.65 -2.22 15.52
N GLN A 61 -1.35 -1.42 14.52
CA GLN A 61 -0.92 -0.04 14.69
C GLN A 61 -1.69 0.87 13.73
N ARG A 62 -2.27 1.94 14.27
CA ARG A 62 -2.86 3.01 13.47
C ARG A 62 -2.10 4.30 13.75
N PRO A 63 -1.59 5.00 12.72
CA PRO A 63 -0.88 6.26 12.90
C PRO A 63 -1.75 7.31 13.58
N ASN A 64 -1.14 8.16 14.38
CA ASN A 64 -1.83 9.29 14.96
C ASN A 64 -2.15 10.35 13.89
N TYR A 65 -3.26 11.05 14.07
CA TYR A 65 -3.68 12.11 13.15
C TYR A 65 -2.65 13.22 13.00
N SER A 66 -1.84 13.49 14.02
CA SER A 66 -0.79 14.52 14.00
C SER A 66 0.40 14.18 13.09
N GLU A 67 0.57 12.90 12.73
CA GLU A 67 1.71 12.42 11.93
C GLU A 67 1.36 12.24 10.45
N ILE A 68 0.07 12.43 10.10
CA ILE A 68 -0.41 12.24 8.74
C ILE A 68 0.03 13.38 7.85
N ILE A 69 0.46 13.03 6.65
CA ILE A 69 0.86 13.99 5.63
C ILE A 69 -0.38 14.71 5.11
N ASN A 70 -0.35 16.04 5.13
CA ASN A 70 -1.43 16.88 4.66
C ASN A 70 -1.06 17.76 3.46
N GLU A 71 0.21 17.71 3.03
CA GLU A 71 0.72 18.36 1.82
C GLU A 71 1.64 17.41 1.06
N VAL A 72 1.44 17.31 -0.25
CA VAL A 72 2.34 16.56 -1.14
C VAL A 72 2.85 17.47 -2.24
N THR A 73 4.17 17.53 -2.39
CA THR A 73 4.85 18.16 -3.51
C THR A 73 5.38 17.09 -4.44
N LEU A 74 4.81 16.99 -5.64
CA LEU A 74 5.20 16.04 -6.66
C LEU A 74 6.16 16.71 -7.64
N ASN A 75 7.36 16.14 -7.78
CA ASN A 75 8.37 16.56 -8.75
C ASN A 75 8.26 15.67 -10.00
N TYR A 76 8.24 16.29 -11.17
CA TYR A 76 8.13 15.60 -12.46
C TYR A 76 8.93 16.32 -13.53
N ARG A 77 9.15 15.66 -14.66
CA ARG A 77 9.82 16.25 -15.82
C ARG A 77 8.88 16.30 -17.02
N PRO A 78 8.41 17.50 -17.43
CA PRO A 78 7.56 17.63 -18.61
C PRO A 78 8.25 17.11 -19.87
N LEU A 79 7.45 16.51 -20.76
CA LEU A 79 7.95 16.02 -22.04
C LEU A 79 8.56 17.17 -22.87
N GLY A 80 9.82 16.99 -23.29
CA GLY A 80 10.55 18.01 -24.05
C GLY A 80 11.22 19.09 -23.19
N SER A 81 11.06 19.07 -21.87
CA SER A 81 11.76 19.96 -20.95
C SER A 81 13.05 19.32 -20.42
N SER A 82 14.09 20.13 -20.28
CA SER A 82 15.33 19.75 -19.59
C SER A 82 15.28 20.08 -18.08
N LYS A 83 14.23 20.76 -17.61
CA LYS A 83 14.06 21.19 -16.23
C LYS A 83 12.95 20.41 -15.55
N ASP A 84 13.17 20.10 -14.27
CA ASP A 84 12.15 19.54 -13.43
C ASP A 84 11.17 20.64 -12.98
N GLU A 85 9.91 20.28 -12.90
CA GLU A 85 8.81 21.09 -12.38
C GLU A 85 8.17 20.39 -11.18
N ASN A 86 7.40 21.12 -10.41
CA ASN A 86 6.66 20.56 -9.29
C ASN A 86 5.20 21.01 -9.27
N VAL A 87 4.37 20.20 -8.63
CA VAL A 87 2.98 20.51 -8.31
C VAL A 87 2.77 20.18 -6.84
N THR A 88 2.28 21.15 -6.07
CA THR A 88 1.93 20.96 -4.66
C THR A 88 0.43 20.91 -4.49
N VAL A 89 -0.04 19.92 -3.73
CA VAL A 89 -1.45 19.74 -3.36
C VAL A 89 -1.57 19.62 -1.85
N GLN A 90 -2.66 20.16 -1.29
CA GLN A 90 -2.89 20.26 0.15
C GLN A 90 -4.26 19.73 0.53
N ASN A 91 -4.34 19.06 1.68
CA ASN A 91 -5.60 18.74 2.36
C ASN A 91 -5.86 19.81 3.43
N ILE A 92 -6.58 20.86 3.05
CA ILE A 92 -6.84 22.02 3.91
C ILE A 92 -7.58 21.61 5.20
N ALA A 93 -8.52 20.66 5.12
CA ALA A 93 -9.24 20.18 6.30
C ALA A 93 -8.30 19.48 7.29
N ALA A 94 -7.37 18.67 6.79
CA ALA A 94 -6.36 18.03 7.63
C ALA A 94 -5.41 19.05 8.26
N ILE A 95 -4.96 20.07 7.50
CA ILE A 95 -4.12 21.16 8.02
C ILE A 95 -4.83 21.91 9.15
N GLN A 96 -6.11 22.24 8.98
CA GLN A 96 -6.88 22.93 10.01
C GLN A 96 -7.03 22.10 11.28
N ASN A 97 -7.26 20.79 11.15
CA ASN A 97 -7.40 19.88 12.29
C ASN A 97 -6.08 19.63 13.02
N GLN A 98 -4.98 19.55 12.28
CA GLN A 98 -3.63 19.32 12.84
C GLN A 98 -2.98 20.61 13.35
N GLY A 99 -3.41 21.78 12.84
CA GLY A 99 -2.83 23.08 13.17
C GLY A 99 -1.46 23.35 12.55
N SER A 100 -0.95 22.45 11.70
CA SER A 100 0.34 22.57 11.05
C SER A 100 0.38 21.87 9.69
N VAL A 101 1.30 22.30 8.82
CA VAL A 101 1.57 21.64 7.54
C VAL A 101 2.61 20.55 7.75
N VAL A 102 2.23 19.30 7.39
CA VAL A 102 3.13 18.15 7.34
C VAL A 102 3.31 17.78 5.87
N SER A 103 4.45 18.21 5.31
CA SER A 103 4.73 18.12 3.88
C SER A 103 5.61 16.93 3.55
N GLN A 104 5.36 16.32 2.38
CA GLN A 104 6.23 15.30 1.80
C GLN A 104 6.45 15.54 0.31
N SER A 105 7.71 15.41 -0.15
CA SER A 105 8.05 15.41 -1.56
C SER A 105 8.09 14.00 -2.12
N VAL A 106 7.54 13.82 -3.34
CA VAL A 106 7.57 12.58 -4.11
C VAL A 106 8.06 12.83 -5.53
N ASN A 107 8.77 11.87 -6.11
CA ASN A 107 9.37 12.01 -7.43
C ASN A 107 8.70 11.05 -8.43
N PHE A 108 8.16 11.63 -9.49
CA PHE A 108 7.52 10.91 -10.60
C PHE A 108 8.08 11.40 -11.95
N PRO A 109 9.33 11.06 -12.29
CA PRO A 109 10.03 11.66 -13.43
C PRO A 109 9.42 11.33 -14.80
N ALA A 110 8.62 10.27 -14.91
CA ALA A 110 7.99 9.86 -16.17
C ALA A 110 6.62 10.51 -16.44
N ILE A 111 6.21 11.49 -15.63
CA ILE A 111 4.96 12.24 -15.89
C ILE A 111 5.20 13.34 -16.93
N PRO A 112 4.47 13.31 -18.07
CA PRO A 112 4.76 14.19 -19.20
C PRO A 112 4.18 15.61 -19.10
N ASN A 113 3.21 15.86 -18.21
CA ASN A 113 2.52 17.15 -18.12
C ASN A 113 1.93 17.44 -16.73
N SER A 114 1.63 18.71 -16.48
CA SER A 114 1.12 19.20 -15.19
C SER A 114 -0.27 18.68 -14.83
N VAL A 115 -1.13 18.40 -15.81
CA VAL A 115 -2.49 17.88 -15.54
C VAL A 115 -2.41 16.48 -14.95
N LEU A 116 -1.57 15.62 -15.52
CA LEU A 116 -1.34 14.28 -14.97
C LEU A 116 -0.60 14.35 -13.62
N ALA A 117 0.37 15.26 -13.51
CA ALA A 117 1.09 15.50 -12.25
C ALA A 117 0.13 15.86 -11.12
N ALA A 118 -0.82 16.76 -11.36
CA ALA A 118 -1.83 17.14 -10.37
C ALA A 118 -2.75 15.97 -9.98
N LYS A 119 -3.14 15.11 -10.93
CA LYS A 119 -3.94 13.91 -10.65
C LYS A 119 -3.17 12.92 -9.78
N VAL A 120 -1.91 12.66 -10.10
CA VAL A 120 -1.06 11.76 -9.33
C VAL A 120 -0.76 12.34 -7.95
N ALA A 121 -0.46 13.64 -7.85
CA ALA A 121 -0.25 14.32 -6.56
C ALA A 121 -1.47 14.21 -5.64
N ASN A 122 -2.69 14.37 -6.18
CA ASN A 122 -3.93 14.18 -5.41
C ASN A 122 -4.13 12.72 -4.98
N ARG A 123 -3.75 11.74 -5.80
CA ARG A 123 -3.77 10.31 -5.43
C ARG A 123 -2.83 10.06 -4.24
N GLU A 124 -1.58 10.51 -4.35
CA GLU A 124 -0.58 10.37 -3.30
C GLU A 124 -1.02 11.06 -2.00
N LEU A 125 -1.60 12.25 -2.11
CA LEU A 125 -2.11 12.98 -0.95
C LEU A 125 -3.24 12.18 -0.26
N ARG A 126 -4.20 11.64 -1.00
CA ARG A 126 -5.29 10.84 -0.42
C ARG A 126 -4.77 9.62 0.33
N GLN A 127 -3.84 8.88 -0.26
CA GLN A 127 -3.25 7.69 0.36
C GLN A 127 -2.48 8.03 1.64
N ARG A 128 -1.79 9.16 1.68
CA ARG A 128 -0.95 9.57 2.82
C ARG A 128 -1.68 10.37 3.86
N SER A 129 -2.81 11.00 3.51
CA SER A 129 -3.65 11.78 4.42
C SER A 129 -4.71 10.94 5.15
N THR A 130 -4.72 9.64 4.94
CA THR A 130 -5.60 8.70 5.65
C THR A 130 -4.78 7.88 6.65
N PRO A 131 -5.19 7.79 7.93
CA PRO A 131 -4.48 7.01 8.95
C PRO A 131 -4.78 5.51 8.77
N LEU A 132 -4.17 4.89 7.77
CA LEU A 132 -4.35 3.47 7.48
C LEU A 132 -3.69 2.61 8.56
N ALA A 133 -4.42 1.66 9.10
CA ALA A 133 -3.90 0.72 10.07
C ALA A 133 -2.91 -0.25 9.41
N LYS A 134 -1.87 -0.62 10.16
CA LYS A 134 -0.92 -1.66 9.81
C LYS A 134 -1.15 -2.86 10.70
N LEU A 135 -1.24 -4.03 10.09
CA LEU A 135 -1.49 -5.30 10.74
C LEU A 135 -0.31 -6.24 10.49
N LYS A 136 0.18 -6.86 11.57
CA LYS A 136 1.03 -8.05 11.49
C LYS A 136 0.28 -9.18 12.18
N ILE A 137 0.05 -10.25 11.47
CA ILE A 137 -0.80 -11.35 11.92
C ILE A 137 -0.18 -12.68 11.53
N LYS A 138 -0.22 -13.61 12.45
CA LYS A 138 0.15 -15.01 12.25
C LYS A 138 -1.12 -15.79 11.96
N VAL A 139 -1.18 -16.47 10.84
CA VAL A 139 -2.36 -17.18 10.35
C VAL A 139 -2.04 -18.66 10.20
N ASN A 140 -3.03 -19.52 10.35
CA ASN A 140 -2.91 -20.93 10.06
C ASN A 140 -2.77 -21.19 8.53
N ARG A 141 -2.79 -22.45 8.11
CA ARG A 141 -2.65 -22.83 6.69
C ARG A 141 -3.83 -22.43 5.81
N ASP A 142 -4.92 -21.87 6.33
CA ASP A 142 -6.03 -21.37 5.50
C ASP A 142 -5.58 -20.25 4.56
N ALA A 143 -4.55 -19.50 4.96
CA ALA A 143 -3.94 -18.44 4.15
C ALA A 143 -2.93 -18.96 3.11
N TRP A 144 -2.79 -20.30 2.91
CA TRP A 144 -1.76 -20.86 2.04
C TRP A 144 -1.82 -20.35 0.59
N ASN A 145 -3.03 -20.06 0.09
CA ASN A 145 -3.25 -19.58 -1.28
C ASN A 145 -3.18 -18.05 -1.43
N SER A 146 -2.93 -17.34 -0.35
CA SER A 146 -2.82 -15.87 -0.39
C SER A 146 -1.48 -15.44 -0.97
N THR A 147 -1.46 -14.35 -1.72
CA THR A 147 -0.27 -13.76 -2.31
C THR A 147 -0.18 -12.26 -2.01
N ILE A 148 0.97 -11.65 -2.26
CA ILE A 148 1.14 -10.21 -2.13
C ILE A 148 0.12 -9.48 -3.01
N GLY A 149 -0.51 -8.43 -2.46
CA GLY A 149 -1.56 -7.65 -3.12
C GLY A 149 -2.97 -8.24 -3.01
N ASP A 150 -3.14 -9.44 -2.44
CA ASP A 150 -4.46 -9.96 -2.11
C ASP A 150 -5.08 -9.19 -0.94
N VAL A 151 -6.39 -9.24 -0.87
CA VAL A 151 -7.18 -8.55 0.14
C VAL A 151 -7.80 -9.57 1.07
N VAL A 152 -7.77 -9.29 2.37
CA VAL A 152 -8.31 -10.13 3.43
C VAL A 152 -9.23 -9.30 4.33
N ARG A 153 -10.16 -9.97 5.01
CA ARG A 153 -11.04 -9.35 6.01
C ARG A 153 -10.56 -9.70 7.40
N LEU A 154 -10.57 -8.74 8.30
CA LEU A 154 -10.29 -8.93 9.72
C LEU A 154 -11.58 -8.73 10.52
N ASN A 155 -11.92 -9.72 11.34
CA ASN A 155 -12.93 -9.63 12.38
C ASN A 155 -12.27 -9.97 13.71
N TRP A 156 -12.28 -9.04 14.68
CA TRP A 156 -11.61 -9.25 15.96
C TRP A 156 -12.42 -8.68 17.11
N ASN A 157 -13.22 -9.53 17.73
CA ASN A 157 -14.17 -9.12 18.76
C ASN A 157 -13.49 -8.50 19.98
N ALA A 158 -12.32 -9.02 20.37
CA ALA A 158 -11.57 -8.49 21.50
C ALA A 158 -11.12 -7.03 21.33
N PHE A 159 -10.99 -6.55 20.09
CA PHE A 159 -10.65 -5.16 19.78
C PHE A 159 -11.84 -4.35 19.29
N GLY A 160 -13.05 -4.91 19.28
CA GLY A 160 -14.24 -4.25 18.74
C GLY A 160 -14.18 -4.03 17.21
N ILE A 161 -13.41 -4.85 16.50
CA ILE A 161 -13.31 -4.82 15.05
C ILE A 161 -14.31 -5.81 14.48
N GLU A 162 -15.38 -5.29 13.86
CA GLU A 162 -16.39 -6.13 13.24
C GLU A 162 -16.03 -6.50 11.81
N LEU A 163 -15.48 -5.56 11.05
CA LEU A 163 -15.06 -5.77 9.68
C LEU A 163 -14.07 -4.69 9.26
N LEU A 164 -12.80 -5.07 9.11
CA LEU A 164 -11.80 -4.24 8.45
C LEU A 164 -11.20 -5.02 7.28
N VAL A 165 -10.92 -4.29 6.21
CA VAL A 165 -10.32 -4.84 5.00
C VAL A 165 -8.86 -4.45 4.96
N PHE A 166 -7.99 -5.44 4.71
CA PHE A 166 -6.55 -5.27 4.67
C PHE A 166 -5.99 -5.83 3.37
N ARG A 167 -5.02 -5.14 2.81
CA ARG A 167 -4.24 -5.61 1.66
C ARG A 167 -2.89 -6.14 2.11
N ILE A 168 -2.55 -7.33 1.67
CA ILE A 168 -1.28 -8.00 1.99
C ILE A 168 -0.15 -7.26 1.28
N ILE A 169 0.84 -6.79 2.05
CA ILE A 169 2.04 -6.13 1.54
C ILE A 169 3.28 -7.03 1.63
N ALA A 170 3.30 -7.95 2.58
CA ALA A 170 4.33 -8.98 2.68
C ALA A 170 3.73 -10.25 3.26
N ILE A 171 4.26 -11.40 2.84
CA ILE A 171 3.84 -12.71 3.31
C ILE A 171 5.08 -13.60 3.46
N ASP A 172 5.16 -14.28 4.60
CA ASP A 172 6.13 -15.31 4.87
C ASP A 172 5.38 -16.61 5.17
N TYR A 173 5.50 -17.57 4.28
CA TYR A 173 4.81 -18.86 4.37
C TYR A 173 5.37 -19.77 5.46
N GLY A 174 6.39 -19.32 6.18
CA GLY A 174 7.02 -20.05 7.26
C GLY A 174 7.62 -21.38 6.82
N ASN A 175 7.72 -22.28 7.78
CA ASN A 175 8.14 -23.66 7.53
C ASN A 175 6.97 -24.65 7.70
N LEU A 176 7.19 -25.91 7.28
CA LEU A 176 6.16 -26.95 7.38
C LEU A 176 5.93 -27.45 8.80
N GLU A 177 6.88 -27.20 9.72
CA GLU A 177 6.81 -27.67 11.10
C GLU A 177 5.79 -26.87 11.92
N ASP A 178 5.82 -25.53 11.80
CA ASP A 178 4.94 -24.65 12.58
C ASP A 178 3.54 -24.52 11.96
N GLY A 179 3.39 -24.80 10.66
CA GLY A 179 2.12 -24.64 9.96
C GLY A 179 1.60 -23.19 9.93
N ALA A 180 2.43 -22.23 10.30
CA ALA A 180 2.05 -20.83 10.44
C ALA A 180 2.53 -20.00 9.24
N ILE A 181 1.71 -19.00 8.87
CA ILE A 181 1.99 -18.02 7.83
C ILE A 181 1.97 -16.64 8.47
N ASN A 182 3.04 -15.87 8.30
CA ASN A 182 3.08 -14.50 8.78
C ASN A 182 2.72 -13.54 7.68
N ILE A 183 1.72 -12.68 7.94
CA ILE A 183 1.21 -11.70 7.00
C ILE A 183 1.43 -10.32 7.57
N GLU A 184 2.02 -9.43 6.75
CA GLU A 184 1.98 -8.01 6.98
C GLU A 184 0.99 -7.38 6.00
N ALA A 185 0.06 -6.58 6.52
CA ALA A 185 -1.00 -5.99 5.73
C ALA A 185 -1.26 -4.53 6.14
N ILE A 186 -1.81 -3.77 5.21
CA ILE A 186 -2.23 -2.38 5.42
C ILE A 186 -3.72 -2.27 5.12
N GLU A 187 -4.42 -1.46 5.88
CA GLU A 187 -5.84 -1.15 5.67
C GLU A 187 -6.05 -0.57 4.26
N ASP A 188 -7.09 -1.04 3.55
CA ASP A 188 -7.34 -0.71 2.15
C ASP A 188 -8.63 0.12 1.97
#